data_f8d0222e86bc1953f8b6b55925656061
#
_entry.id   f8d0222e86bc1953f8b6b55925656061
#
_cell.length_a   1.000
_cell.length_b   1.000
_cell.length_c   1.000
_cell.angle_alpha   90.00
_cell.angle_beta   90.00
_cell.angle_gamma   90.00
#
_symmetry.space_group_name_H-M   'P 1'
#
loop_
_entity.id
_entity.type
_entity.pdbx_description
1 polymer ?
#
loop_
_entity_poly.entity_id
_entity_poly.type
_entity_poly.pdbx_seq_one_letter_code
_entity_poly.pdbx_strand_id
1 'polypeptide(L)'
;MRYGSLQEFLSATRAARTGGPVALIFVEDLVEVDSTIRYHRDLGFARLVLFAPDALGLDAESETGLDRVDYDVTAEGALERAVNAVIDAMPGTWLYYCYNAEYLFFPFCETRTIGEMLTFHEGERRDAMLSYVVDAYAGDLERFPDAVALEAAWLDRSGYYALGRPDPATGHPRERQLDFFGGLRWRFEEHVPANRRRIDRIALFRARPGLRLRGDHTFSDEEYNTYACPWHHNLTAAIVSFRTAKALKTNPGSTYDIKTFRWHNSVPLDWSSQQLLDLGLMEPGQWF
;
A
#
# COMPACT_ATOMS: atom_id res chain seq x y z
N MET A 1 15.62 -4.97 -15.43
CA MET A 1 16.02 -6.35 -15.87
C MET A 1 14.81 -7.27 -15.77
N ARG A 2 14.80 -8.39 -16.52
CA ARG A 2 13.75 -9.43 -16.38
C ARG A 2 14.33 -10.68 -15.72
N TYR A 3 13.58 -11.28 -14.79
CA TYR A 3 13.92 -12.50 -14.07
C TYR A 3 12.80 -13.53 -14.26
N GLY A 4 13.13 -14.73 -14.67
CA GLY A 4 12.18 -15.82 -14.90
C GLY A 4 11.61 -16.44 -13.62
N SER A 5 12.09 -16.00 -12.45
CA SER A 5 11.55 -16.45 -11.15
C SER A 5 11.99 -15.54 -10.01
N LEU A 6 11.26 -15.63 -8.88
CA LEU A 6 11.66 -14.99 -7.62
C LEU A 6 13.06 -15.42 -7.18
N GLN A 7 13.42 -16.70 -7.33
CA GLN A 7 14.73 -17.23 -6.91
C GLN A 7 15.88 -16.61 -7.70
N GLU A 8 15.72 -16.44 -9.01
CA GLU A 8 16.70 -15.77 -9.87
C GLU A 8 16.91 -14.32 -9.45
N PHE A 9 15.82 -13.57 -9.23
CA PHE A 9 15.86 -12.21 -8.73
C PHE A 9 16.61 -12.10 -7.40
N LEU A 10 16.28 -12.95 -6.42
CA LEU A 10 16.92 -12.94 -5.10
C LEU A 10 18.41 -13.25 -5.17
N SER A 11 18.82 -14.16 -6.05
CA SER A 11 20.24 -14.52 -6.26
C SER A 11 21.01 -13.34 -6.82
N ALA A 12 20.46 -12.62 -7.79
CA ALA A 12 21.05 -11.41 -8.36
C ALA A 12 21.10 -10.27 -7.35
N THR A 13 20.06 -10.12 -6.54
CA THR A 13 19.91 -9.00 -5.56
C THR A 13 20.89 -9.13 -4.39
N ARG A 14 21.17 -10.34 -3.90
CA ARG A 14 22.16 -10.57 -2.83
C ARG A 14 23.56 -10.12 -3.20
N ALA A 15 23.88 -10.10 -4.49
CA ALA A 15 25.17 -9.65 -5.00
C ALA A 15 25.26 -8.13 -5.17
N ALA A 16 24.13 -7.43 -5.22
CA ALA A 16 24.06 -5.99 -5.50
C ALA A 16 23.60 -5.21 -4.24
N ARG A 17 24.40 -4.24 -3.78
CA ARG A 17 23.96 -3.30 -2.75
C ARG A 17 23.02 -2.27 -3.38
N THR A 18 21.79 -2.17 -2.89
CA THR A 18 20.85 -1.10 -3.29
C THR A 18 21.08 0.11 -2.41
N GLY A 19 21.41 1.25 -3.01
CA GLY A 19 21.66 2.50 -2.29
C GLY A 19 20.38 3.34 -2.17
N GLY A 20 19.35 2.87 -1.43
CA GLY A 20 18.12 3.65 -1.22
C GLY A 20 16.88 2.76 -1.07
N PRO A 21 15.67 3.38 -0.94
CA PRO A 21 14.41 2.66 -0.75
C PRO A 21 13.98 1.90 -2.02
N VAL A 22 13.36 0.74 -1.82
CA VAL A 22 12.91 -0.16 -2.89
C VAL A 22 11.39 -0.31 -2.82
N ALA A 23 10.71 -0.11 -3.96
CA ALA A 23 9.29 -0.40 -4.08
C ALA A 23 9.06 -1.76 -4.74
N LEU A 24 8.20 -2.58 -4.12
CA LEU A 24 7.76 -3.89 -4.58
C LEU A 24 6.30 -3.74 -5.06
N ILE A 25 6.08 -3.78 -6.36
CA ILE A 25 4.76 -3.56 -6.97
C ILE A 25 4.22 -4.91 -7.45
N PHE A 26 3.06 -5.32 -6.91
CA PHE A 26 2.38 -6.57 -7.27
C PHE A 26 1.29 -6.28 -8.29
N VAL A 27 1.40 -6.84 -9.48
CA VAL A 27 0.51 -6.57 -10.62
C VAL A 27 -0.52 -7.69 -10.74
N GLU A 28 -1.77 -7.39 -10.37
CA GLU A 28 -2.91 -8.31 -10.46
C GLU A 28 -3.55 -8.31 -11.86
N ASP A 29 -3.51 -7.18 -12.54
CA ASP A 29 -4.06 -6.93 -13.88
C ASP A 29 -3.38 -5.70 -14.52
N LEU A 30 -3.79 -5.32 -15.74
CA LEU A 30 -3.17 -4.22 -16.48
C LEU A 30 -3.70 -2.83 -16.10
N VAL A 31 -4.67 -2.72 -15.18
CA VAL A 31 -5.28 -1.44 -14.83
C VAL A 31 -4.27 -0.57 -14.08
N GLU A 32 -3.96 0.60 -14.66
CA GLU A 32 -3.09 1.64 -14.06
C GLU A 32 -1.68 1.15 -13.66
N VAL A 33 -1.13 0.15 -14.34
CA VAL A 33 0.23 -0.33 -14.06
C VAL A 33 1.26 0.75 -14.39
N ASP A 34 1.14 1.39 -15.55
CA ASP A 34 2.10 2.39 -16.03
C ASP A 34 2.09 3.65 -15.15
N SER A 35 0.90 4.11 -14.75
CA SER A 35 0.76 5.25 -13.85
C SER A 35 1.31 4.92 -12.46
N THR A 36 1.09 3.70 -11.96
CA THR A 36 1.64 3.24 -10.69
C THR A 36 3.17 3.23 -10.71
N ILE A 37 3.78 2.69 -11.77
CA ILE A 37 5.24 2.65 -11.93
C ILE A 37 5.81 4.07 -11.97
N ARG A 38 5.24 4.95 -12.84
CA ARG A 38 5.68 6.33 -13.00
C ARG A 38 5.59 7.10 -11.69
N TYR A 39 4.45 7.01 -11.01
CA TYR A 39 4.21 7.68 -9.74
C TYR A 39 5.28 7.31 -8.68
N HIS A 40 5.55 6.02 -8.47
CA HIS A 40 6.55 5.59 -7.48
C HIS A 40 7.99 5.92 -7.90
N ARG A 41 8.26 5.99 -9.21
CA ARG A 41 9.55 6.49 -9.71
C ARG A 41 9.74 7.96 -9.37
N ASP A 42 8.70 8.78 -9.57
CA ASP A 42 8.71 10.22 -9.30
C ASP A 42 8.82 10.53 -7.80
N LEU A 43 8.32 9.67 -6.92
CA LEU A 43 8.55 9.76 -5.47
C LEU A 43 10.01 9.54 -5.05
N GLY A 44 10.88 9.06 -5.94
CA GLY A 44 12.31 8.90 -5.69
C GLY A 44 12.70 7.55 -5.11
N PHE A 45 11.92 6.48 -5.31
CA PHE A 45 12.41 5.13 -5.02
C PHE A 45 13.63 4.80 -5.87
N ALA A 46 14.69 4.33 -5.22
CA ALA A 46 15.95 4.00 -5.89
C ALA A 46 15.84 2.78 -6.82
N ARG A 47 14.90 1.90 -6.53
CA ARG A 47 14.65 0.68 -7.30
C ARG A 47 13.17 0.33 -7.27
N LEU A 48 12.62 -0.02 -8.44
CA LEU A 48 11.27 -0.56 -8.56
C LEU A 48 11.38 -2.02 -9.00
N VAL A 49 10.69 -2.90 -8.27
CA VAL A 49 10.61 -4.34 -8.56
C VAL A 49 9.15 -4.68 -8.82
N LEU A 50 8.88 -5.15 -10.02
CA LEU A 50 7.54 -5.51 -10.48
C LEU A 50 7.36 -7.02 -10.43
N PHE A 51 6.43 -7.49 -9.62
CA PHE A 51 6.00 -8.89 -9.57
C PHE A 51 4.76 -9.04 -10.44
N ALA A 52 4.89 -9.72 -11.56
CA ALA A 52 3.81 -9.88 -12.53
C ALA A 52 3.96 -11.22 -13.27
N PRO A 53 2.86 -11.91 -13.57
CA PRO A 53 2.91 -13.08 -14.47
C PRO A 53 3.52 -12.67 -15.82
N ASP A 54 4.38 -13.51 -16.39
CA ASP A 54 5.02 -13.23 -17.70
C ASP A 54 3.99 -13.07 -18.83
N ALA A 55 2.84 -13.76 -18.70
CA ALA A 55 1.73 -13.66 -19.63
C ALA A 55 1.07 -12.26 -19.68
N LEU A 56 1.26 -11.40 -18.69
CA LEU A 56 0.81 -10.01 -18.72
C LEU A 56 1.76 -9.19 -19.59
N GLY A 57 1.32 -8.86 -20.81
CA GLY A 57 2.05 -8.00 -21.74
C GLY A 57 2.05 -6.55 -21.23
N LEU A 58 3.12 -6.14 -20.57
CA LEU A 58 3.34 -4.76 -20.18
C LEU A 58 4.00 -3.98 -21.29
N ASP A 59 3.79 -2.67 -21.32
CA ASP A 59 4.47 -1.81 -22.29
C ASP A 59 5.99 -1.80 -22.02
N ALA A 60 6.79 -1.97 -23.07
CA ALA A 60 8.24 -1.98 -22.99
C ALA A 60 8.84 -0.68 -22.44
N GLU A 61 8.18 0.46 -22.68
CA GLU A 61 8.60 1.76 -22.13
C GLU A 61 8.44 1.79 -20.60
N SER A 62 7.34 1.27 -20.10
CA SER A 62 7.07 1.17 -18.65
C SER A 62 8.04 0.26 -17.92
N GLU A 63 8.54 -0.79 -18.57
CA GLU A 63 9.54 -1.70 -18.01
C GLU A 63 10.97 -1.11 -18.00
N THR A 64 11.20 0.03 -18.65
CA THR A 64 12.54 0.64 -18.70
C THR A 64 12.98 1.08 -17.31
N GLY A 65 14.17 0.65 -16.90
CA GLY A 65 14.79 1.06 -15.63
C GLY A 65 14.22 0.39 -14.36
N LEU A 66 13.39 -0.65 -14.51
CA LEU A 66 12.92 -1.45 -13.38
C LEU A 66 13.35 -2.91 -13.48
N ASP A 67 13.12 -3.66 -12.41
CA ASP A 67 13.23 -5.11 -12.38
C ASP A 67 11.86 -5.76 -12.49
N ARG A 68 11.67 -6.68 -13.43
CA ARG A 68 10.47 -7.49 -13.54
C ARG A 68 10.76 -8.92 -13.15
N VAL A 69 9.93 -9.46 -12.29
CA VAL A 69 10.01 -10.86 -11.81
C VAL A 69 8.76 -11.58 -12.28
N ASP A 70 8.93 -12.68 -13.01
CA ASP A 70 7.82 -13.59 -13.32
C ASP A 70 7.31 -14.23 -12.02
N TYR A 71 6.06 -13.89 -11.67
CA TYR A 71 5.50 -14.26 -10.38
C TYR A 71 3.97 -14.33 -10.43
N ASP A 72 3.40 -15.43 -9.92
CA ASP A 72 1.96 -15.56 -9.73
C ASP A 72 1.52 -14.80 -8.46
N VAL A 73 1.06 -13.58 -8.64
CA VAL A 73 0.59 -12.70 -7.57
C VAL A 73 -0.79 -13.11 -7.02
N THR A 74 -1.50 -13.99 -7.72
CA THR A 74 -2.86 -14.45 -7.34
C THR A 74 -2.84 -15.66 -6.42
N ALA A 75 -1.71 -16.36 -6.34
CA ALA A 75 -1.56 -17.50 -5.47
C ALA A 75 -1.71 -17.13 -3.99
N GLU A 76 -2.33 -17.99 -3.20
CA GLU A 76 -2.50 -17.75 -1.76
C GLU A 76 -1.16 -17.47 -1.06
N GLY A 77 -1.09 -16.38 -0.28
CA GLY A 77 0.13 -15.96 0.41
C GLY A 77 1.26 -15.48 -0.51
N ALA A 78 0.98 -15.16 -1.77
CA ALA A 78 1.98 -14.72 -2.74
C ALA A 78 2.72 -13.45 -2.28
N LEU A 79 1.98 -12.46 -1.78
CA LEU A 79 2.56 -11.21 -1.27
C LEU A 79 3.54 -11.48 -0.14
N GLU A 80 3.11 -12.20 0.89
CA GLU A 80 3.93 -12.48 2.07
C GLU A 80 5.18 -13.29 1.72
N ARG A 81 5.04 -14.29 0.85
CA ARG A 81 6.20 -15.07 0.39
C ARG A 81 7.24 -14.22 -0.32
N ALA A 82 6.82 -13.38 -1.26
CA ALA A 82 7.73 -12.52 -2.01
C ALA A 82 8.38 -11.47 -1.10
N VAL A 83 7.58 -10.73 -0.30
CA VAL A 83 8.09 -9.70 0.61
C VAL A 83 9.05 -10.32 1.63
N ASN A 84 8.71 -11.46 2.25
CA ASN A 84 9.56 -12.13 3.22
C ASN A 84 10.88 -12.62 2.61
N ALA A 85 10.85 -13.10 1.37
CA ALA A 85 12.06 -13.51 0.65
C ALA A 85 12.97 -12.30 0.31
N VAL A 86 12.37 -11.14 -0.01
CA VAL A 86 13.11 -9.89 -0.23
C VAL A 86 13.69 -9.33 1.07
N ILE A 87 12.96 -9.41 2.19
CA ILE A 87 13.48 -9.05 3.53
C ILE A 87 14.79 -9.81 3.83
N ASP A 88 14.81 -11.12 3.59
CA ASP A 88 15.99 -11.95 3.82
C ASP A 88 17.14 -11.64 2.84
N ALA A 89 16.83 -11.16 1.63
CA ALA A 89 17.82 -10.85 0.60
C ALA A 89 18.42 -9.45 0.75
N MET A 90 17.69 -8.50 1.36
CA MET A 90 18.04 -7.07 1.40
C MET A 90 18.00 -6.51 2.83
N PRO A 91 18.68 -7.10 3.82
CA PRO A 91 18.64 -6.61 5.20
C PRO A 91 19.21 -5.17 5.30
N GLY A 92 18.53 -4.34 6.09
CA GLY A 92 18.89 -2.92 6.28
C GLY A 92 18.28 -1.97 5.24
N THR A 93 17.65 -2.50 4.18
CA THR A 93 17.02 -1.69 3.14
C THR A 93 15.60 -1.30 3.54
N TRP A 94 15.21 -0.06 3.23
CA TRP A 94 13.81 0.36 3.29
C TRP A 94 13.04 -0.26 2.13
N LEU A 95 11.98 -0.98 2.45
CA LEU A 95 11.08 -1.63 1.51
C LEU A 95 9.70 -1.01 1.61
N TYR A 96 9.06 -0.84 0.46
CA TYR A 96 7.65 -0.50 0.34
C TYR A 96 6.98 -1.55 -0.53
N TYR A 97 5.74 -1.95 -0.22
CA TYR A 97 4.97 -2.82 -1.10
C TYR A 97 3.58 -2.28 -1.36
N CYS A 98 3.13 -2.43 -2.60
CA CYS A 98 1.80 -2.06 -3.04
C CYS A 98 1.33 -2.97 -4.18
N TYR A 99 0.07 -2.81 -4.56
CA TYR A 99 -0.49 -3.37 -5.78
C TYR A 99 -0.56 -2.32 -6.90
N ASN A 100 -0.84 -2.73 -8.14
CA ASN A 100 -1.16 -1.77 -9.19
C ASN A 100 -2.44 -0.99 -8.86
N ALA A 101 -2.54 0.25 -9.35
CA ALA A 101 -3.57 1.22 -8.98
C ALA A 101 -3.59 1.59 -7.47
N GLU A 102 -2.42 1.52 -6.80
CA GLU A 102 -2.18 2.04 -5.46
C GLU A 102 -1.09 3.11 -5.51
N TYR A 103 -1.28 4.23 -4.79
CA TYR A 103 -0.44 5.43 -4.84
C TYR A 103 -0.08 5.85 -3.43
N LEU A 104 1.22 5.88 -3.11
CA LEU A 104 1.74 6.23 -1.79
C LEU A 104 1.75 7.75 -1.60
N PHE A 105 1.09 8.23 -0.57
CA PHE A 105 1.19 9.60 -0.10
C PHE A 105 1.86 9.64 1.27
N PHE A 106 2.73 10.61 1.45
CA PHE A 106 3.28 11.02 2.73
C PHE A 106 3.25 12.55 2.79
N PRO A 107 3.31 13.17 3.97
CA PRO A 107 3.24 14.63 4.07
C PRO A 107 4.27 15.29 3.15
N PHE A 108 3.83 16.27 2.35
CA PHE A 108 4.65 17.04 1.42
C PHE A 108 5.29 16.24 0.26
N CYS A 109 4.71 15.09 -0.11
CA CYS A 109 5.26 14.22 -1.17
C CYS A 109 5.32 14.88 -2.56
N GLU A 110 4.65 16.01 -2.78
CA GLU A 110 4.72 16.81 -4.00
C GLU A 110 6.07 17.56 -4.13
N THR A 111 6.77 17.77 -3.02
CA THR A 111 7.99 18.57 -2.96
C THR A 111 9.16 17.87 -2.26
N ARG A 112 8.89 16.77 -1.60
CA ARG A 112 9.86 15.96 -0.86
C ARG A 112 9.92 14.55 -1.42
N THR A 113 11.12 14.02 -1.46
CA THR A 113 11.35 12.63 -1.88
C THR A 113 11.07 11.64 -0.75
N ILE A 114 10.80 10.39 -1.11
CA ILE A 114 10.70 9.28 -0.14
C ILE A 114 11.98 9.14 0.71
N GLY A 115 13.15 9.39 0.14
CA GLY A 115 14.42 9.33 0.86
C GLY A 115 14.56 10.39 1.95
N GLU A 116 14.10 11.62 1.70
CA GLU A 116 14.08 12.70 2.70
C GLU A 116 13.14 12.34 3.85
N MET A 117 11.94 11.86 3.54
CA MET A 117 10.97 11.44 4.55
C MET A 117 11.51 10.29 5.41
N LEU A 118 12.13 9.28 4.80
CA LEU A 118 12.72 8.15 5.52
C LEU A 118 13.89 8.57 6.40
N THR A 119 14.71 9.54 5.97
CA THR A 119 15.79 10.08 6.77
C THR A 119 15.27 10.73 8.06
N PHE A 120 14.16 11.48 7.97
CA PHE A 120 13.49 12.02 9.14
C PHE A 120 12.96 10.90 10.05
N HIS A 121 12.26 9.92 9.47
CA HIS A 121 11.65 8.81 10.20
C HIS A 121 12.69 7.93 10.95
N GLU A 122 13.87 7.73 10.34
CA GLU A 122 15.02 7.10 11.02
C GLU A 122 15.55 7.95 12.20
N GLY A 123 15.55 9.28 12.06
CA GLY A 123 15.88 10.20 13.14
C GLY A 123 14.96 10.05 14.35
N GLU A 124 13.68 9.73 14.12
CA GLU A 124 12.68 9.38 15.13
C GLU A 124 12.86 7.94 15.69
N ARG A 125 13.90 7.22 15.27
CA ARG A 125 14.21 5.83 15.63
C ARG A 125 13.08 4.85 15.30
N ARG A 126 12.45 5.04 14.13
CA ARG A 126 11.38 4.19 13.61
C ARG A 126 11.88 3.41 12.41
N ASP A 127 11.58 2.12 12.39
CA ASP A 127 11.90 1.19 11.30
C ASP A 127 10.65 0.72 10.52
N ALA A 128 9.48 1.24 10.87
CA ALA A 128 8.21 0.91 10.23
C ALA A 128 7.24 2.09 10.27
N MET A 129 6.42 2.23 9.25
CA MET A 129 5.44 3.30 9.13
C MET A 129 4.05 2.71 8.89
N LEU A 130 3.09 3.12 9.72
CA LEU A 130 1.69 2.84 9.47
C LEU A 130 1.23 3.59 8.23
N SER A 131 0.51 2.89 7.36
CA SER A 131 -0.14 3.46 6.20
C SER A 131 -1.64 3.15 6.24
N TYR A 132 -2.47 4.15 5.95
CA TYR A 132 -3.90 3.95 5.76
C TYR A 132 -4.17 3.69 4.28
N VAL A 133 -4.87 2.59 3.98
CA VAL A 133 -5.33 2.30 2.62
C VAL A 133 -6.67 3.02 2.42
N VAL A 134 -6.62 4.17 1.75
CA VAL A 134 -7.77 5.02 1.45
C VAL A 134 -8.37 4.57 0.13
N ASP A 135 -9.58 4.05 0.17
CA ASP A 135 -10.26 3.58 -1.04
C ASP A 135 -10.62 4.77 -1.94
N ALA A 136 -10.12 4.75 -3.18
CA ALA A 136 -10.49 5.66 -4.25
C ALA A 136 -11.38 4.95 -5.28
N TYR A 137 -12.20 5.73 -6.00
CA TYR A 137 -13.15 5.19 -6.97
C TYR A 137 -13.55 6.23 -8.01
N ALA A 138 -13.95 5.76 -9.20
CA ALA A 138 -14.55 6.60 -10.22
C ALA A 138 -15.93 7.11 -9.77
N GLY A 139 -16.21 8.37 -10.03
CA GLY A 139 -17.50 8.99 -9.71
C GLY A 139 -18.66 8.56 -10.62
N ASP A 140 -18.36 8.01 -11.79
CA ASP A 140 -19.30 7.57 -12.82
C ASP A 140 -18.93 6.15 -13.26
N LEU A 141 -19.72 5.17 -12.81
CA LEU A 141 -19.51 3.75 -13.10
C LEU A 141 -20.05 3.30 -14.46
N GLU A 142 -20.85 4.13 -15.14
CA GLU A 142 -21.26 3.86 -16.52
C GLU A 142 -20.11 4.15 -17.49
N ARG A 143 -19.39 5.25 -17.22
CA ARG A 143 -18.22 5.64 -17.99
C ARG A 143 -16.98 4.81 -17.64
N PHE A 144 -16.83 4.43 -16.36
CA PHE A 144 -15.69 3.68 -15.84
C PHE A 144 -16.17 2.40 -15.14
N PRO A 145 -16.49 1.34 -15.91
CA PRO A 145 -17.11 0.13 -15.37
C PRO A 145 -16.23 -0.69 -14.42
N ASP A 146 -14.91 -0.53 -14.48
CA ASP A 146 -13.93 -1.09 -13.55
C ASP A 146 -13.75 -0.24 -12.29
N ALA A 147 -14.46 0.89 -12.19
CA ALA A 147 -14.40 1.87 -11.11
C ALA A 147 -13.06 2.62 -10.95
N VAL A 148 -12.20 2.62 -11.98
CA VAL A 148 -10.90 3.29 -11.96
C VAL A 148 -10.93 4.50 -12.89
N ALA A 149 -10.63 5.68 -12.36
CA ALA A 149 -10.53 6.92 -13.14
C ALA A 149 -9.61 7.90 -12.39
N LEU A 150 -8.36 8.02 -12.79
CA LEU A 150 -7.40 8.90 -12.11
C LEU A 150 -7.83 10.37 -12.13
N GLU A 151 -8.24 10.87 -13.30
CA GLU A 151 -8.62 12.29 -13.47
C GLU A 151 -10.00 12.63 -12.86
N ALA A 152 -10.80 11.61 -12.52
CA ALA A 152 -12.14 11.78 -11.96
C ALA A 152 -12.34 10.92 -10.71
N ALA A 153 -11.27 10.78 -9.94
CA ALA A 153 -11.26 10.00 -8.71
C ALA A 153 -12.01 10.70 -7.58
N TRP A 154 -12.64 9.91 -6.75
CA TRP A 154 -13.31 10.31 -5.53
C TRP A 154 -12.82 9.46 -4.37
N LEU A 155 -12.94 9.99 -3.15
CA LEU A 155 -12.71 9.28 -1.89
C LEU A 155 -13.77 9.67 -0.86
N ASP A 156 -13.83 8.91 0.22
CA ASP A 156 -14.71 9.21 1.35
C ASP A 156 -13.97 10.12 2.35
N ARG A 157 -14.53 11.30 2.65
CA ARG A 157 -13.94 12.26 3.59
C ARG A 157 -14.14 11.89 5.07
N SER A 158 -15.02 10.92 5.36
CA SER A 158 -15.34 10.46 6.73
C SER A 158 -15.90 9.04 6.71
N GLY A 159 -16.18 8.49 7.88
CA GLY A 159 -16.63 7.11 8.02
C GLY A 159 -15.46 6.16 8.33
N TYR A 160 -14.42 6.72 8.98
CA TYR A 160 -13.26 5.96 9.45
C TYR A 160 -13.29 5.85 10.97
N TYR A 161 -12.91 4.70 11.50
CA TYR A 161 -12.82 4.45 12.93
C TYR A 161 -11.71 3.47 13.25
N ALA A 162 -11.29 3.46 14.51
CA ALA A 162 -10.25 2.57 15.00
C ALA A 162 -10.72 1.79 16.23
N LEU A 163 -10.27 0.55 16.33
CA LEU A 163 -10.47 -0.32 17.50
C LEU A 163 -9.11 -0.79 18.01
N GLY A 164 -9.00 -0.96 19.33
CA GLY A 164 -7.81 -1.59 19.91
C GLY A 164 -7.61 -2.99 19.34
N ARG A 165 -6.42 -3.26 18.78
CA ARG A 165 -6.11 -4.58 18.22
C ARG A 165 -6.12 -5.62 19.32
N PRO A 166 -6.97 -6.66 19.27
CA PRO A 166 -7.04 -7.65 20.32
C PRO A 166 -5.79 -8.53 20.34
N ASP A 167 -5.28 -8.81 21.52
CA ASP A 167 -4.30 -9.87 21.71
C ASP A 167 -4.99 -11.24 21.64
N PRO A 168 -4.57 -12.14 20.73
CA PRO A 168 -5.22 -13.43 20.55
C PRO A 168 -5.22 -14.34 21.81
N ALA A 169 -4.24 -14.14 22.69
CA ALA A 169 -4.10 -14.95 23.90
C ALA A 169 -4.99 -14.47 25.05
N THR A 170 -5.21 -13.17 25.16
CA THR A 170 -5.91 -12.56 26.31
C THR A 170 -7.24 -11.92 25.95
N GLY A 171 -7.47 -11.61 24.67
CA GLY A 171 -8.63 -10.84 24.19
C GLY A 171 -8.60 -9.35 24.55
N HIS A 172 -7.59 -8.89 25.30
CA HIS A 172 -7.43 -7.48 25.64
C HIS A 172 -6.73 -6.70 24.50
N PRO A 173 -6.99 -5.39 24.37
CA PRO A 173 -6.29 -4.56 23.40
C PRO A 173 -4.79 -4.56 23.66
N ARG A 174 -4.00 -4.74 22.59
CA ARG A 174 -2.54 -4.54 22.62
C ARG A 174 -2.20 -3.07 22.77
N GLU A 175 -1.17 -2.79 23.55
CA GLU A 175 -0.69 -1.42 23.74
C GLU A 175 -0.20 -0.83 22.42
N ARG A 176 -0.63 0.40 22.10
CA ARG A 176 -0.21 1.18 20.93
C ARG A 176 -0.48 0.52 19.57
N GLN A 177 -1.39 -0.45 19.50
CA GLN A 177 -1.79 -1.09 18.25
C GLN A 177 -3.30 -0.95 18.05
N LEU A 178 -3.67 -0.48 16.88
CA LEU A 178 -5.07 -0.31 16.48
C LEU A 178 -5.32 -1.01 15.13
N ASP A 179 -6.54 -1.49 14.97
CA ASP A 179 -7.11 -1.90 13.70
C ASP A 179 -7.98 -0.75 13.19
N PHE A 180 -7.76 -0.33 11.95
CA PHE A 180 -8.50 0.77 11.32
C PHE A 180 -9.46 0.24 10.28
N PHE A 181 -10.63 0.86 10.21
CA PHE A 181 -11.74 0.50 9.32
C PHE A 181 -12.31 1.74 8.65
N GLY A 182 -12.88 1.59 7.47
CA GLY A 182 -13.56 2.68 6.75
C GLY A 182 -13.58 2.48 5.25
N GLY A 183 -13.98 3.54 4.53
CA GLY A 183 -14.05 3.56 3.08
C GLY A 183 -15.05 2.54 2.51
N LEU A 184 -14.78 2.07 1.30
CA LEU A 184 -15.64 1.09 0.63
C LEU A 184 -15.72 -0.24 1.38
N ARG A 185 -14.65 -0.64 2.09
CA ARG A 185 -14.61 -1.90 2.85
C ARG A 185 -15.58 -1.93 4.01
N TRP A 186 -15.91 -0.79 4.57
CA TRP A 186 -16.94 -0.63 5.59
C TRP A 186 -18.33 -0.45 4.96
N ARG A 187 -18.44 0.38 3.93
CA ARG A 187 -19.74 0.70 3.29
C ARG A 187 -20.37 -0.48 2.57
N PHE A 188 -19.57 -1.41 2.10
CA PHE A 188 -19.97 -2.62 1.35
C PHE A 188 -19.45 -3.88 2.05
N GLU A 189 -19.53 -3.89 3.38
CA GLU A 189 -18.98 -4.98 4.18
C GLU A 189 -19.62 -6.33 3.90
N GLU A 190 -20.86 -6.37 3.39
CA GLU A 190 -21.54 -7.58 2.96
C GLU A 190 -20.84 -8.27 1.79
N HIS A 191 -20.08 -7.52 0.98
CA HIS A 191 -19.30 -8.02 -0.16
C HIS A 191 -17.80 -8.18 0.15
N VAL A 192 -17.35 -7.75 1.34
CA VAL A 192 -15.92 -7.78 1.72
C VAL A 192 -15.70 -8.78 2.86
N PRO A 193 -14.88 -9.83 2.67
CA PRO A 193 -14.54 -10.77 3.74
C PRO A 193 -14.01 -10.06 4.99
N ALA A 194 -14.43 -10.50 6.18
CA ALA A 194 -14.10 -9.85 7.46
C ALA A 194 -12.60 -9.62 7.65
N ASN A 195 -11.75 -10.58 7.24
CA ASN A 195 -10.29 -10.49 7.32
C ASN A 195 -9.65 -9.50 6.33
N ARG A 196 -10.46 -8.90 5.42
CA ARG A 196 -10.01 -7.90 4.42
C ARG A 196 -10.62 -6.51 4.65
N ARG A 197 -11.37 -6.31 5.72
CA ARG A 197 -12.05 -5.02 6.00
C ARG A 197 -11.14 -3.97 6.60
N ARG A 198 -10.01 -4.35 7.18
CA ARG A 198 -9.04 -3.40 7.73
C ARG A 198 -8.39 -2.57 6.64
N ILE A 199 -8.11 -1.32 6.97
CA ILE A 199 -7.42 -0.37 6.08
C ILE A 199 -5.99 -0.05 6.55
N ASP A 200 -5.57 -0.50 7.73
CA ASP A 200 -4.20 -0.35 8.19
C ASP A 200 -3.27 -1.35 7.50
N ARG A 201 -2.09 -0.85 7.14
CA ARG A 201 -1.03 -1.63 6.50
C ARG A 201 0.32 -1.08 6.92
N ILE A 202 1.22 -1.93 7.36
CA ILE A 202 2.63 -1.54 7.54
C ILE A 202 3.34 -1.80 6.21
N ALA A 203 3.12 -0.89 5.25
CA ALA A 203 3.60 -1.09 3.88
C ALA A 203 5.02 -0.57 3.66
N LEU A 204 5.49 0.36 4.48
CA LEU A 204 6.82 0.97 4.41
C LEU A 204 7.61 0.62 5.67
N PHE A 205 8.72 -0.10 5.51
CA PHE A 205 9.46 -0.66 6.63
C PHE A 205 10.91 -0.94 6.27
N ARG A 206 11.78 -1.00 7.27
CA ARG A 206 13.18 -1.39 7.11
C ARG A 206 13.34 -2.89 7.29
N ALA A 207 13.88 -3.57 6.29
CA ALA A 207 14.13 -5.00 6.33
C ALA A 207 15.19 -5.35 7.37
N ARG A 208 14.96 -6.40 8.16
CA ARG A 208 15.97 -6.93 9.10
C ARG A 208 15.89 -8.46 9.15
N PRO A 209 17.00 -9.13 9.50
CA PRO A 209 17.03 -10.58 9.59
C PRO A 209 15.96 -11.12 10.55
N GLY A 210 15.19 -12.11 10.11
CA GLY A 210 14.15 -12.75 10.91
C GLY A 210 12.80 -12.00 10.99
N LEU A 211 12.71 -10.78 10.43
CA LEU A 211 11.44 -10.07 10.32
C LEU A 211 10.52 -10.81 9.31
N ARG A 212 9.24 -10.96 9.65
CA ARG A 212 8.23 -11.61 8.78
C ARG A 212 6.97 -10.79 8.69
N LEU A 213 6.56 -10.50 7.45
CA LEU A 213 5.23 -9.98 7.13
C LEU A 213 4.21 -11.10 7.30
N ARG A 214 3.08 -10.79 7.96
CA ARG A 214 1.93 -11.66 8.16
C ARG A 214 0.81 -11.34 7.16
N GLY A 215 -0.12 -12.25 6.97
CA GLY A 215 -1.25 -12.09 6.05
C GLY A 215 -2.24 -10.98 6.42
N ASP A 216 -2.14 -10.44 7.63
CA ASP A 216 -2.91 -9.30 8.10
C ASP A 216 -2.17 -7.97 7.96
N HIS A 217 -1.10 -7.93 7.16
CA HIS A 217 -0.23 -6.78 6.92
C HIS A 217 0.51 -6.24 8.17
N THR A 218 0.63 -7.05 9.23
CA THR A 218 1.48 -6.78 10.38
C THR A 218 2.78 -7.58 10.31
N PHE A 219 3.71 -7.29 11.20
CA PHE A 219 4.99 -8.00 11.27
C PHE A 219 5.10 -8.92 12.49
N SER A 220 6.02 -9.88 12.42
CA SER A 220 6.37 -10.78 13.52
C SER A 220 6.98 -10.05 14.71
N ASP A 221 7.54 -8.88 14.51
CA ASP A 221 8.01 -7.98 15.53
C ASP A 221 6.94 -6.96 15.88
N GLU A 222 6.48 -6.98 17.12
CA GLU A 222 5.39 -6.13 17.57
C GLU A 222 5.74 -4.64 17.60
N GLU A 223 7.01 -4.26 17.69
CA GLU A 223 7.42 -2.83 17.61
C GLU A 223 7.15 -2.25 16.20
N TYR A 224 7.24 -3.07 15.14
CA TYR A 224 6.87 -2.66 13.79
C TYR A 224 5.38 -2.35 13.63
N ASN A 225 4.53 -2.91 14.50
CA ASN A 225 3.08 -2.76 14.46
C ASN A 225 2.57 -1.59 15.32
N THR A 226 3.46 -0.94 16.08
CA THR A 226 3.11 0.22 16.91
C THR A 226 3.25 1.51 16.11
N TYR A 227 2.35 2.48 16.31
CA TYR A 227 2.37 3.71 15.52
C TYR A 227 2.30 5.00 16.34
N ALA A 228 1.88 4.93 17.61
CA ALA A 228 1.73 6.10 18.47
C ALA A 228 2.01 5.75 19.93
N CYS A 229 2.24 6.78 20.71
CA CYS A 229 2.21 6.73 22.18
C CYS A 229 1.40 7.92 22.69
N PRO A 230 0.98 7.97 23.98
CA PRO A 230 0.08 9.01 24.50
C PRO A 230 0.57 10.44 24.32
N TRP A 231 1.86 10.64 24.18
CA TRP A 231 2.51 11.96 24.08
C TRP A 231 3.19 12.24 22.74
N HIS A 232 3.11 11.33 21.78
CA HIS A 232 3.79 11.47 20.51
C HIS A 232 2.98 10.87 19.37
N HIS A 233 2.63 11.68 18.39
CA HIS A 233 2.03 11.25 17.15
C HIS A 233 3.12 10.97 16.12
N ASN A 234 3.17 9.74 15.63
CA ASN A 234 4.14 9.37 14.61
C ASN A 234 3.67 9.86 13.25
N LEU A 235 4.64 10.11 12.39
CA LEU A 235 4.41 10.27 10.96
C LEU A 235 3.74 9.02 10.41
N THR A 236 2.65 9.18 9.65
CA THR A 236 1.97 8.12 8.93
C THR A 236 1.93 8.41 7.43
N ALA A 237 1.65 7.39 6.64
CA ALA A 237 1.42 7.54 5.21
C ALA A 237 -0.04 7.17 4.87
N ALA A 238 -0.47 7.51 3.67
CA ALA A 238 -1.70 7.01 3.08
C ALA A 238 -1.39 6.31 1.76
N ILE A 239 -2.15 5.26 1.44
CA ILE A 239 -2.11 4.60 0.15
C ILE A 239 -3.47 4.79 -0.48
N VAL A 240 -3.57 5.71 -1.45
CA VAL A 240 -4.78 5.87 -2.25
C VAL A 240 -4.90 4.66 -3.17
N SER A 241 -5.99 3.90 -3.04
CA SER A 241 -6.14 2.58 -3.64
C SER A 241 -7.47 2.43 -4.38
N PHE A 242 -7.42 2.12 -5.66
CA PHE A 242 -8.60 1.73 -6.45
C PHE A 242 -8.92 0.23 -6.34
N ARG A 243 -8.10 -0.53 -5.64
CA ARG A 243 -8.16 -1.99 -5.62
C ARG A 243 -9.50 -2.52 -5.10
N THR A 244 -10.05 -1.94 -4.02
CA THR A 244 -11.34 -2.34 -3.46
C THR A 244 -12.49 -2.03 -4.42
N ALA A 245 -12.50 -0.82 -5.00
CA ALA A 245 -13.50 -0.39 -5.97
C ALA A 245 -13.51 -1.31 -7.20
N LYS A 246 -12.32 -1.58 -7.75
CA LYS A 246 -12.12 -2.51 -8.86
C LYS A 246 -12.63 -3.92 -8.53
N ALA A 247 -12.28 -4.46 -7.36
CA ALA A 247 -12.71 -5.77 -6.93
C ALA A 247 -14.25 -5.85 -6.79
N LEU A 248 -14.88 -4.84 -6.20
CA LEU A 248 -16.34 -4.77 -6.05
C LEU A 248 -17.07 -4.69 -7.41
N LYS A 249 -16.45 -4.09 -8.43
CA LYS A 249 -17.03 -3.97 -9.78
C LYS A 249 -16.75 -5.16 -10.71
N THR A 250 -15.71 -5.92 -10.42
CA THR A 250 -15.38 -7.13 -11.19
C THR A 250 -15.96 -8.41 -10.58
N ASN A 251 -16.34 -8.41 -9.30
CA ASN A 251 -16.95 -9.55 -8.64
C ASN A 251 -18.43 -9.70 -9.06
N PRO A 252 -18.85 -10.86 -9.63
CA PRO A 252 -20.23 -11.10 -9.99
C PRO A 252 -21.22 -10.95 -8.83
N GLY A 253 -20.80 -11.19 -7.59
CA GLY A 253 -21.65 -11.08 -6.40
C GLY A 253 -21.97 -9.65 -5.95
N SER A 254 -21.28 -8.64 -6.47
CA SER A 254 -21.46 -7.24 -6.08
C SER A 254 -21.67 -6.27 -7.24
N THR A 255 -21.17 -6.61 -8.44
CA THR A 255 -21.17 -5.67 -9.59
C THR A 255 -22.56 -5.18 -9.98
N TYR A 256 -23.59 -6.02 -9.83
CA TYR A 256 -24.98 -5.68 -10.21
C TYR A 256 -25.71 -4.90 -9.11
N ASP A 257 -25.31 -5.06 -7.86
CA ASP A 257 -25.93 -4.39 -6.71
C ASP A 257 -25.40 -2.95 -6.57
N ILE A 258 -24.12 -2.72 -6.90
CA ILE A 258 -23.49 -1.44 -6.75
C ILE A 258 -23.67 -0.60 -8.03
N LYS A 259 -24.51 0.44 -7.94
CA LYS A 259 -24.76 1.39 -9.03
C LYS A 259 -23.87 2.62 -8.97
N THR A 260 -23.41 2.98 -7.78
CA THR A 260 -22.48 4.11 -7.56
C THR A 260 -21.72 3.90 -6.26
N PHE A 261 -20.49 4.37 -6.21
CA PHE A 261 -19.74 4.51 -4.97
C PHE A 261 -19.93 5.90 -4.32
N ARG A 262 -20.48 6.87 -5.06
CA ARG A 262 -20.72 8.21 -4.52
C ARG A 262 -21.83 8.23 -3.50
N TRP A 263 -21.62 8.96 -2.42
CA TRP A 263 -22.59 9.23 -1.36
C TRP A 263 -22.35 10.65 -0.81
N HIS A 264 -23.10 11.05 0.24
CA HIS A 264 -23.03 12.42 0.78
C HIS A 264 -21.66 12.82 1.37
N ASN A 265 -20.82 11.86 1.74
CA ASN A 265 -19.46 12.08 2.24
C ASN A 265 -18.36 11.86 1.19
N SER A 266 -18.70 11.63 -0.06
CA SER A 266 -17.72 11.57 -1.14
C SER A 266 -17.23 12.97 -1.49
N VAL A 267 -15.92 13.10 -1.70
CA VAL A 267 -15.27 14.30 -2.22
C VAL A 267 -14.35 13.94 -3.38
N PRO A 268 -14.14 14.82 -4.37
CA PRO A 268 -13.14 14.61 -5.40
C PRO A 268 -11.75 14.44 -4.77
N LEU A 269 -10.95 13.55 -5.32
CA LEU A 269 -9.52 13.44 -4.99
C LEU A 269 -8.75 14.50 -5.78
N ASP A 270 -8.02 15.37 -5.11
CA ASP A 270 -7.20 16.41 -5.74
C ASP A 270 -5.71 16.02 -5.91
N TRP A 271 -5.38 14.77 -5.58
CA TRP A 271 -4.03 14.19 -5.66
C TRP A 271 -2.99 14.96 -4.81
N SER A 272 -3.42 15.57 -3.71
CA SER A 272 -2.60 16.36 -2.81
C SER A 272 -2.46 15.69 -1.44
N SER A 273 -1.23 15.63 -0.92
CA SER A 273 -0.98 15.18 0.45
C SER A 273 -1.67 16.09 1.47
N GLN A 274 -1.82 17.38 1.16
CA GLN A 274 -2.53 18.33 2.01
C GLN A 274 -3.99 17.96 2.19
N GLN A 275 -4.69 17.51 1.14
CA GLN A 275 -6.06 17.03 1.26
C GLN A 275 -6.17 15.87 2.26
N LEU A 276 -5.26 14.90 2.19
CA LEU A 276 -5.28 13.75 3.09
C LEU A 276 -4.96 14.14 4.55
N LEU A 277 -4.09 15.13 4.75
CA LEU A 277 -3.84 15.73 6.07
C LEU A 277 -5.08 16.44 6.62
N ASP A 278 -5.72 17.29 5.82
CA ASP A 278 -6.91 18.06 6.21
C ASP A 278 -8.11 17.15 6.53
N LEU A 279 -8.19 15.99 5.89
CA LEU A 279 -9.20 14.98 6.16
C LEU A 279 -8.86 14.04 7.33
N GLY A 280 -7.66 14.15 7.91
CA GLY A 280 -7.19 13.26 8.98
C GLY A 280 -6.92 11.83 8.51
N LEU A 281 -6.67 11.63 7.21
CA LEU A 281 -6.32 10.35 6.59
C LEU A 281 -4.81 10.09 6.56
N MET A 282 -4.04 11.01 7.10
CA MET A 282 -2.60 10.95 7.26
C MET A 282 -2.18 11.92 8.35
N GLU A 283 -1.11 11.63 9.08
CA GLU A 283 -0.57 12.46 10.15
C GLU A 283 0.87 12.90 9.83
N PRO A 284 1.21 14.19 9.97
CA PRO A 284 2.55 14.68 9.65
C PRO A 284 3.59 14.32 10.73
N GLY A 285 3.15 13.86 11.91
CA GLY A 285 4.03 13.68 13.05
C GLY A 285 4.65 15.02 13.47
N GLN A 286 5.98 15.05 13.54
CA GLN A 286 6.77 16.26 13.78
C GLN A 286 7.58 16.71 12.56
N TRP A 287 7.22 16.20 11.39
CA TRP A 287 7.87 16.55 10.13
C TRP A 287 7.08 17.63 9.39
N PHE A 288 7.65 18.84 9.32
CA PHE A 288 7.12 20.01 8.60
C PHE A 288 8.22 20.79 7.91
#